data_4bd63fe308e224bfacaba7bdf15a4aaf
#
_entry.id   4bd63fe308e224bfacaba7bdf15a4aaf
#
_cell.length_a   1.000
_cell.length_b   1.000
_cell.length_c   1.000
_cell.angle_alpha   90.00
_cell.angle_beta   90.00
_cell.angle_gamma   90.00
#
_symmetry.space_group_name_H-M   'P 1'
#
loop_
_entity.id
_entity.type
_entity.pdbx_description
1 polymer ?
#
loop_
_entity_poly.entity_id
_entity_poly.type
_entity_poly.pdbx_seq_one_letter_code
_entity_poly.pdbx_strand_id
1 'polypeptide(L)'
;MRDMSTNSKHTSTPNSETPAEIRSRLRAQAKKARSALAPEARASKNKQICAELSRRLDALIAEMPQGKPVVGVYSAFPWEVDLSSFIDHAYLRGCNVAFPCMMPDAHGIPDAPGRGIREPESDPNALHVTQQTMEMRSVSAEAFRSNSVPFLNDPLKEYHHSSPELTPMPYLAANELAFIVVPAVGFDANGNRLGYGAGNYDRYLCQLTDACRVVGVAFAEQKVASIPAEDHDIPLPFVSA
;
A
#
# COMPACT_ATOMS: atom_id res chain seq x y z
N MET A 1 28.74 37.48 -55.75
CA MET A 1 27.91 36.37 -55.29
C MET A 1 28.17 36.13 -53.83
N ARG A 2 27.21 36.53 -52.99
CA ARG A 2 27.32 36.38 -51.52
C ARG A 2 26.46 35.22 -51.11
N ASP A 3 27.07 34.23 -50.51
CA ASP A 3 26.40 33.03 -50.01
C ASP A 3 25.82 33.36 -48.62
N MET A 4 24.48 33.25 -48.50
CA MET A 4 23.73 33.44 -47.24
C MET A 4 23.49 32.07 -46.62
N SER A 5 24.36 31.66 -45.73
CA SER A 5 24.16 30.49 -44.89
C SER A 5 23.13 30.81 -43.81
N THR A 6 21.92 30.26 -43.94
CA THR A 6 20.84 30.36 -42.95
C THR A 6 21.11 29.39 -41.80
N ASN A 7 21.50 29.92 -40.64
CA ASN A 7 21.68 29.19 -39.41
C ASN A 7 20.31 28.88 -38.78
N SER A 8 19.80 27.67 -39.00
CA SER A 8 18.57 27.17 -38.38
C SER A 8 18.85 26.83 -36.90
N LYS A 9 18.42 27.71 -35.99
CA LYS A 9 18.38 27.41 -34.57
C LYS A 9 17.35 26.33 -34.28
N HIS A 10 17.80 25.12 -33.97
CA HIS A 10 16.96 24.10 -33.34
C HIS A 10 16.52 24.62 -31.96
N THR A 11 15.28 25.06 -31.87
CA THR A 11 14.60 25.25 -30.59
C THR A 11 14.23 23.85 -30.06
N SER A 12 15.01 23.34 -29.10
CA SER A 12 14.68 22.17 -28.33
C SER A 12 13.43 22.47 -27.51
N THR A 13 12.31 21.83 -27.84
CA THR A 13 11.10 21.78 -27.02
C THR A 13 11.48 21.26 -25.63
N PRO A 14 10.96 21.86 -24.52
CA PRO A 14 11.24 21.31 -23.21
C PRO A 14 10.70 19.89 -23.13
N ASN A 15 11.56 18.96 -22.75
CA ASN A 15 11.26 17.55 -22.59
C ASN A 15 10.12 17.42 -21.57
N SER A 16 8.92 17.04 -21.98
CA SER A 16 7.81 16.81 -21.05
C SER A 16 8.13 15.58 -20.19
N GLU A 17 8.07 15.76 -18.85
CA GLU A 17 8.27 14.65 -17.89
C GLU A 17 7.42 13.45 -18.28
N THR A 18 7.99 12.26 -18.25
CA THR A 18 7.26 11.00 -18.42
C THR A 18 6.37 10.71 -17.20
N PRO A 19 5.30 9.90 -17.33
CA PRO A 19 4.48 9.48 -16.19
C PRO A 19 5.30 8.86 -15.05
N ALA A 20 6.34 8.09 -15.36
CA ALA A 20 7.23 7.48 -14.37
C ALA A 20 8.03 8.53 -13.59
N GLU A 21 8.61 9.52 -14.28
CA GLU A 21 9.32 10.64 -13.64
C GLU A 21 8.41 11.48 -12.76
N ILE A 22 7.17 11.77 -13.23
CA ILE A 22 6.16 12.47 -12.45
C ILE A 22 5.84 11.68 -11.17
N ARG A 23 5.57 10.37 -11.29
CA ARG A 23 5.29 9.49 -10.13
C ARG A 23 6.48 9.46 -9.15
N SER A 24 7.72 9.41 -9.65
CA SER A 24 8.94 9.43 -8.82
C SER A 24 9.05 10.75 -8.04
N ARG A 25 8.91 11.88 -8.72
CA ARG A 25 8.92 13.21 -8.10
C ARG A 25 7.82 13.38 -7.05
N LEU A 26 6.60 12.93 -7.34
CA LEU A 26 5.47 13.01 -6.41
C LEU A 26 5.70 12.13 -5.17
N ARG A 27 6.30 10.92 -5.32
CA ARG A 27 6.71 10.09 -4.17
C ARG A 27 7.71 10.82 -3.28
N ALA A 28 8.73 11.45 -3.86
CA ALA A 28 9.73 12.21 -3.12
C ALA A 28 9.09 13.39 -2.36
N GLN A 29 8.17 14.12 -3.01
CA GLN A 29 7.41 15.21 -2.41
C GLN A 29 6.59 14.73 -1.20
N ALA A 30 5.80 13.68 -1.36
CA ALA A 30 4.95 13.13 -0.32
C ALA A 30 5.76 12.55 0.86
N LYS A 31 6.86 11.84 0.58
CA LYS A 31 7.80 11.37 1.61
C LYS A 31 8.39 12.52 2.43
N LYS A 32 8.82 13.60 1.76
CA LYS A 32 9.34 14.80 2.42
C LYS A 32 8.28 15.46 3.32
N ALA A 33 7.06 15.63 2.81
CA ALA A 33 5.95 16.23 3.56
C ALA A 33 5.61 15.43 4.83
N ARG A 34 5.50 14.10 4.71
CA ARG A 34 5.23 13.22 5.84
C ARG A 34 6.38 13.19 6.88
N SER A 35 7.64 13.30 6.41
CA SER A 35 8.82 13.31 7.30
C SER A 35 8.95 14.63 8.09
N ALA A 36 8.32 15.71 7.61
CA ALA A 36 8.30 17.00 8.28
C ALA A 36 7.28 17.08 9.44
N LEU A 37 6.43 16.06 9.60
CA LEU A 37 5.46 16.01 10.70
C LEU A 37 6.17 15.87 12.04
N ALA A 38 5.87 16.79 12.97
CA ALA A 38 6.31 16.67 14.37
C ALA A 38 5.71 15.40 15.02
N PRO A 39 6.43 14.76 15.97
CA PRO A 39 5.97 13.52 16.59
C PRO A 39 4.58 13.62 17.21
N GLU A 40 4.26 14.74 17.88
CA GLU A 40 2.98 14.97 18.55
C GLU A 40 1.84 15.12 17.53
N ALA A 41 2.09 15.85 16.43
CA ALA A 41 1.14 15.99 15.33
C ALA A 41 0.87 14.63 14.67
N ARG A 42 1.93 13.84 14.43
CA ARG A 42 1.82 12.48 13.89
C ARG A 42 0.97 11.58 14.80
N ALA A 43 1.23 11.59 16.11
CA ALA A 43 0.47 10.79 17.08
C ALA A 43 -1.02 11.19 17.10
N SER A 44 -1.32 12.49 17.07
CA SER A 44 -2.70 12.98 16.99
C SER A 44 -3.41 12.52 15.72
N LYS A 45 -2.74 12.63 14.56
CA LYS A 45 -3.26 12.20 13.26
C LYS A 45 -3.48 10.69 13.19
N ASN A 46 -2.54 9.87 13.69
CA ASN A 46 -2.71 8.43 13.81
C ASN A 46 -3.99 8.09 14.59
N LYS A 47 -4.22 8.75 15.73
CA LYS A 47 -5.42 8.54 16.54
C LYS A 47 -6.71 8.90 15.78
N GLN A 48 -6.72 9.99 15.03
CA GLN A 48 -7.87 10.42 14.24
C GLN A 48 -8.17 9.43 13.11
N ILE A 49 -7.14 9.01 12.37
CA ILE A 49 -7.27 8.01 11.29
C ILE A 49 -7.79 6.69 11.84
N CYS A 50 -7.21 6.17 12.92
CA CYS A 50 -7.66 4.93 13.53
C CYS A 50 -9.09 5.01 14.06
N ALA A 51 -9.52 6.16 14.62
CA ALA A 51 -10.89 6.36 15.07
C ALA A 51 -11.88 6.33 13.89
N GLU A 52 -11.53 6.90 12.74
CA GLU A 52 -12.36 6.84 11.54
C GLU A 52 -12.43 5.41 10.97
N LEU A 53 -11.31 4.70 10.91
CA LEU A 53 -11.27 3.30 10.48
C LEU A 53 -12.13 2.42 11.40
N SER A 54 -12.07 2.63 12.73
CA SER A 54 -12.87 1.91 13.71
C SER A 54 -14.37 2.15 13.49
N ARG A 55 -14.77 3.39 13.23
CA ARG A 55 -16.19 3.70 12.89
C ARG A 55 -16.66 2.99 11.61
N ARG A 56 -15.82 2.96 10.58
CA ARG A 56 -16.13 2.25 9.32
C ARG A 56 -16.23 0.74 9.52
N LEU A 57 -15.35 0.16 10.33
CA LEU A 57 -15.41 -1.25 10.68
C LEU A 57 -16.66 -1.58 11.50
N ASP A 58 -17.01 -0.76 12.49
CA ASP A 58 -18.21 -0.96 13.29
C ASP A 58 -19.49 -0.86 12.44
N ALA A 59 -19.52 0.04 11.47
CA ALA A 59 -20.64 0.11 10.52
C ALA A 59 -20.73 -1.15 9.65
N LEU A 60 -19.60 -1.67 9.16
CA LEU A 60 -19.59 -2.94 8.43
C LEU A 60 -20.09 -4.09 9.29
N ILE A 61 -19.62 -4.22 10.52
CA ILE A 61 -20.04 -5.28 11.45
C ILE A 61 -21.56 -5.22 11.70
N ALA A 62 -22.12 -4.01 11.83
CA ALA A 62 -23.56 -3.83 12.04
C ALA A 62 -24.42 -4.28 10.83
N GLU A 63 -23.86 -4.26 9.63
CA GLU A 63 -24.52 -4.73 8.40
C GLU A 63 -24.38 -6.24 8.18
N MET A 64 -23.46 -6.91 8.89
CA MET A 64 -23.24 -8.35 8.77
C MET A 64 -24.20 -9.12 9.69
N PRO A 65 -25.10 -9.95 9.15
CA PRO A 65 -26.11 -10.63 9.98
C PRO A 65 -25.51 -11.72 10.87
N GLN A 66 -24.39 -12.30 10.50
CA GLN A 66 -23.64 -13.31 11.27
C GLN A 66 -22.17 -13.35 10.82
N GLY A 67 -21.29 -13.67 11.76
CA GLY A 67 -19.89 -13.92 11.48
C GLY A 67 -18.94 -12.85 12.02
N LYS A 68 -17.65 -13.15 11.95
CA LYS A 68 -16.57 -12.24 12.32
C LYS A 68 -15.87 -11.83 11.03
N PRO A 69 -15.84 -10.53 10.69
CA PRO A 69 -15.17 -10.11 9.47
C PRO A 69 -13.67 -10.39 9.54
N VAL A 70 -13.11 -10.72 8.39
CA VAL A 70 -11.66 -10.74 8.18
C VAL A 70 -11.23 -9.34 7.80
N VAL A 71 -10.29 -8.78 8.56
CA VAL A 71 -9.78 -7.42 8.41
C VAL A 71 -8.32 -7.47 8.02
N GLY A 72 -8.01 -7.10 6.78
CA GLY A 72 -6.64 -6.93 6.31
C GLY A 72 -6.06 -5.60 6.77
N VAL A 73 -4.84 -5.64 7.33
CA VAL A 73 -4.06 -4.48 7.74
C VAL A 73 -2.63 -4.62 7.25
N TYR A 74 -1.78 -3.63 7.50
CA TYR A 74 -0.34 -3.72 7.22
C TYR A 74 0.48 -3.52 8.50
N SER A 75 1.71 -4.01 8.48
CA SER A 75 2.72 -3.68 9.50
C SER A 75 3.33 -2.33 9.12
N ALA A 76 3.03 -1.31 9.93
CA ALA A 76 3.45 0.06 9.64
C ALA A 76 4.96 0.25 9.85
N PHE A 77 5.64 0.81 8.85
CA PHE A 77 6.97 1.37 9.07
C PHE A 77 6.89 2.62 9.99
N PRO A 78 7.98 3.00 10.67
CA PRO A 78 7.97 4.12 11.64
C PRO A 78 7.49 5.46 11.05
N TRP A 79 7.54 5.60 9.73
CA TRP A 79 7.11 6.80 9.01
C TRP A 79 5.70 6.70 8.42
N GLU A 80 5.03 5.57 8.52
CA GLU A 80 3.66 5.36 8.05
C GLU A 80 2.63 5.69 9.12
N VAL A 81 1.36 5.63 8.76
CA VAL A 81 0.26 5.72 9.72
C VAL A 81 0.30 4.49 10.61
N ASP A 82 0.47 4.70 11.91
CA ASP A 82 0.43 3.62 12.91
C ASP A 82 -1.02 3.18 13.13
N LEU A 83 -1.31 1.92 12.82
CA LEU A 83 -2.63 1.31 12.94
C LEU A 83 -2.86 0.59 14.27
N SER A 84 -1.94 0.62 15.22
CA SER A 84 -2.00 -0.20 16.44
C SER A 84 -3.33 -0.10 17.19
N SER A 85 -3.87 1.11 17.34
CA SER A 85 -5.15 1.31 18.03
C SER A 85 -6.36 0.81 17.20
N PHE A 86 -6.31 0.85 15.89
CA PHE A 86 -7.33 0.24 15.01
C PHE A 86 -7.24 -1.30 15.05
N ILE A 87 -6.04 -1.85 15.03
CA ILE A 87 -5.79 -3.30 15.12
C ILE A 87 -6.33 -3.85 16.44
N ASP A 88 -6.04 -3.16 17.56
CA ASP A 88 -6.60 -3.53 18.87
C ASP A 88 -8.13 -3.44 18.88
N HIS A 89 -8.71 -2.42 18.27
CA HIS A 89 -10.17 -2.32 18.13
C HIS A 89 -10.73 -3.50 17.33
N ALA A 90 -10.12 -3.86 16.20
CA ALA A 90 -10.56 -5.01 15.40
C ALA A 90 -10.54 -6.32 16.21
N TYR A 91 -9.48 -6.57 16.98
CA TYR A 91 -9.44 -7.73 17.89
C TYR A 91 -10.51 -7.68 18.98
N LEU A 92 -10.76 -6.52 19.60
CA LEU A 92 -11.82 -6.32 20.59
C LEU A 92 -13.22 -6.59 20.03
N ARG A 93 -13.43 -6.25 18.75
CA ARG A 93 -14.68 -6.55 18.01
C ARG A 93 -14.78 -8.03 17.61
N GLY A 94 -13.75 -8.83 17.89
CA GLY A 94 -13.70 -10.25 17.58
C GLY A 94 -13.40 -10.55 16.11
N CYS A 95 -12.88 -9.59 15.36
CA CYS A 95 -12.48 -9.80 13.97
C CYS A 95 -11.29 -10.75 13.86
N ASN A 96 -11.20 -11.45 12.72
CA ASN A 96 -9.99 -12.13 12.30
C ASN A 96 -9.09 -11.10 11.61
N VAL A 97 -7.90 -10.82 12.18
CA VAL A 97 -6.99 -9.80 11.64
C VAL A 97 -5.89 -10.45 10.83
N ALA A 98 -5.72 -9.98 9.60
CA ALA A 98 -4.78 -10.50 8.63
C ALA A 98 -3.70 -9.46 8.28
N PHE A 99 -2.46 -9.93 8.14
CA PHE A 99 -1.32 -9.09 7.77
C PHE A 99 -0.64 -9.64 6.51
N PRO A 100 0.01 -8.77 5.72
CA PRO A 100 0.77 -9.18 4.56
C PRO A 100 2.02 -9.97 4.98
N CYS A 101 2.24 -11.07 4.29
CA CYS A 101 3.45 -11.88 4.34
C CYS A 101 3.99 -12.00 2.91
N MET A 102 5.26 -11.70 2.72
CA MET A 102 5.87 -11.76 1.40
C MET A 102 6.32 -13.18 1.10
N MET A 103 5.91 -13.69 -0.05
CA MET A 103 6.23 -15.01 -0.55
C MET A 103 7.10 -14.90 -1.80
N PRO A 104 8.03 -15.83 -2.07
CA PRO A 104 8.70 -15.89 -3.35
C PRO A 104 7.66 -16.04 -4.47
N ASP A 105 7.93 -15.47 -5.63
CA ASP A 105 7.06 -15.65 -6.78
C ASP A 105 7.09 -17.14 -7.20
N ALA A 106 6.16 -17.91 -6.68
CA ALA A 106 5.96 -19.28 -7.07
C ALA A 106 5.19 -19.30 -8.39
N HIS A 107 5.94 -19.31 -9.50
CA HIS A 107 5.49 -19.65 -10.85
C HIS A 107 4.08 -19.19 -11.26
N GLY A 108 4.04 -18.03 -11.93
CA GLY A 108 3.03 -17.82 -12.94
C GLY A 108 1.59 -17.72 -12.45
N ILE A 109 1.26 -16.69 -11.69
CA ILE A 109 -0.07 -16.11 -11.89
C ILE A 109 -0.05 -15.65 -13.36
N PRO A 110 -0.97 -16.14 -14.22
CA PRO A 110 -1.03 -15.72 -15.61
C PRO A 110 -1.02 -14.20 -15.66
N ASP A 111 -0.23 -13.62 -16.54
CA ASP A 111 -0.03 -12.20 -16.71
C ASP A 111 -1.29 -11.39 -16.47
N ALA A 112 -1.32 -10.63 -15.38
CA ALA A 112 -2.26 -9.52 -15.29
C ALA A 112 -1.95 -8.60 -16.50
N PRO A 113 -2.95 -8.19 -17.28
CA PRO A 113 -2.73 -7.36 -18.46
C PRO A 113 -2.02 -6.07 -18.04
N GLY A 114 -0.81 -5.83 -18.55
CA GLY A 114 -0.02 -4.64 -18.27
C GLY A 114 1.44 -4.88 -17.84
N ARG A 115 1.95 -6.10 -17.80
CA ARG A 115 3.37 -6.39 -17.55
C ARG A 115 4.26 -5.99 -18.72
N GLY A 116 4.69 -4.72 -18.72
CA GLY A 116 5.97 -4.39 -19.33
C GLY A 116 7.08 -4.78 -18.35
N ILE A 117 8.06 -5.57 -18.81
CA ILE A 117 9.31 -5.81 -18.08
C ILE A 117 9.94 -4.43 -17.85
N ARG A 118 9.87 -3.91 -16.62
CA ARG A 118 10.62 -2.70 -16.26
C ARG A 118 12.05 -3.11 -16.03
N GLU A 119 12.96 -2.53 -16.82
CA GLU A 119 14.36 -2.51 -16.48
C GLU A 119 14.55 -1.85 -15.10
N PRO A 120 15.47 -2.34 -14.25
CA PRO A 120 15.67 -1.74 -12.92
C PRO A 120 16.07 -0.27 -13.10
N GLU A 121 15.22 0.64 -12.62
CA GLU A 121 15.58 2.05 -12.51
C GLU A 121 16.86 2.16 -11.67
N SER A 122 17.81 2.97 -12.13
CA SER A 122 19.11 3.23 -11.54
C SER A 122 19.05 4.13 -10.29
N ASP A 123 18.08 3.89 -9.40
CA ASP A 123 18.05 4.49 -8.07
C ASP A 123 18.81 3.57 -7.11
N PRO A 124 19.97 4.00 -6.55
CA PRO A 124 20.74 3.20 -5.60
C PRO A 124 19.98 2.90 -4.29
N ASN A 125 18.82 3.56 -4.06
CA ASN A 125 17.90 3.28 -2.96
C ASN A 125 16.61 2.56 -3.42
N ALA A 126 16.49 2.19 -4.69
CA ALA A 126 15.44 1.28 -5.12
C ALA A 126 15.73 -0.06 -4.46
N LEU A 127 14.88 -0.45 -3.52
CA LEU A 127 14.84 -1.82 -3.01
C LEU A 127 14.81 -2.73 -4.24
N HIS A 128 15.79 -3.65 -4.35
CA HIS A 128 15.77 -4.69 -5.37
C HIS A 128 14.48 -5.48 -5.19
N VAL A 129 13.47 -5.11 -5.98
CA VAL A 129 12.16 -5.75 -5.94
C VAL A 129 12.28 -7.02 -6.76
N THR A 130 12.71 -8.09 -6.11
CA THR A 130 12.41 -9.44 -6.58
C THR A 130 10.89 -9.53 -6.77
N GLN A 131 10.44 -10.25 -7.78
CA GLN A 131 9.00 -10.47 -7.98
C GLN A 131 8.47 -11.26 -6.80
N GLN A 132 7.88 -10.57 -5.83
CA GLN A 132 7.31 -11.15 -4.62
C GLN A 132 5.79 -11.17 -4.76
N THR A 133 5.17 -12.22 -4.26
CA THR A 133 3.72 -12.30 -4.09
C THR A 133 3.36 -11.94 -2.66
N MET A 134 2.38 -11.08 -2.49
CA MET A 134 1.85 -10.73 -1.17
C MET A 134 0.66 -11.64 -0.85
N GLU A 135 0.74 -12.33 0.27
CA GLU A 135 -0.36 -13.11 0.84
C GLU A 135 -0.81 -12.50 2.16
N MET A 136 -2.10 -12.66 2.50
CA MET A 136 -2.59 -12.30 3.83
C MET A 136 -2.60 -13.53 4.74
N ARG A 137 -2.10 -13.35 5.97
CA ARG A 137 -2.08 -14.40 6.98
C ARG A 137 -2.76 -13.93 8.26
N SER A 138 -3.60 -14.80 8.82
CA SER A 138 -4.28 -14.56 10.09
C SER A 138 -3.26 -14.53 11.22
N VAL A 139 -3.35 -13.51 12.07
CA VAL A 139 -2.50 -13.34 13.24
C VAL A 139 -3.40 -13.23 14.46
N SER A 140 -3.13 -13.99 15.52
CA SER A 140 -3.86 -13.87 16.79
C SER A 140 -3.49 -12.59 17.54
N ALA A 141 -4.41 -12.09 18.35
CA ALA A 141 -4.16 -10.93 19.21
C ALA A 141 -2.97 -11.14 20.17
N GLU A 142 -2.78 -12.37 20.65
CA GLU A 142 -1.66 -12.74 21.50
C GLU A 142 -0.33 -12.65 20.76
N ALA A 143 -0.25 -13.26 19.56
CA ALA A 143 0.96 -13.23 18.74
C ALA A 143 1.32 -11.80 18.31
N PHE A 144 0.32 -10.98 17.97
CA PHE A 144 0.53 -9.56 17.64
C PHE A 144 1.09 -8.79 18.85
N ARG A 145 0.47 -8.90 20.02
CA ARG A 145 0.89 -8.15 21.24
C ARG A 145 2.21 -8.61 21.81
N SER A 146 2.54 -9.90 21.67
CA SER A 146 3.84 -10.45 22.10
C SER A 146 4.98 -10.18 21.12
N ASN A 147 4.68 -9.52 19.98
CA ASN A 147 5.65 -9.28 18.91
C ASN A 147 6.34 -10.55 18.41
N SER A 148 5.62 -11.67 18.41
CA SER A 148 6.16 -13.01 18.08
C SER A 148 5.96 -13.39 16.61
N VAL A 149 5.43 -12.49 15.79
CA VAL A 149 5.14 -12.74 14.36
C VAL A 149 6.35 -12.35 13.49
N PRO A 150 7.06 -13.32 12.88
CA PRO A 150 8.33 -13.05 12.20
C PRO A 150 8.21 -12.04 11.06
N PHE A 151 7.17 -12.16 10.23
CA PHE A 151 6.98 -11.28 9.06
C PHE A 151 6.44 -9.88 9.42
N LEU A 152 6.04 -9.63 10.66
CA LEU A 152 5.75 -8.27 11.13
C LEU A 152 7.03 -7.55 11.56
N ASN A 153 8.02 -8.31 12.05
CA ASN A 153 9.32 -7.78 12.47
C ASN A 153 10.26 -7.53 11.28
N ASP A 154 10.08 -8.28 10.19
CA ASP A 154 10.79 -8.10 8.93
C ASP A 154 9.82 -8.20 7.75
N PRO A 155 9.06 -7.12 7.45
CA PRO A 155 7.99 -7.14 6.45
C PRO A 155 8.46 -7.33 5.00
N LEU A 156 9.77 -7.24 4.75
CA LEU A 156 10.35 -7.40 3.41
C LEU A 156 10.98 -8.78 3.20
N LYS A 157 11.14 -9.56 4.28
CA LYS A 157 11.65 -10.93 4.20
C LYS A 157 10.64 -11.84 3.49
N GLU A 158 11.15 -12.67 2.60
CA GLU A 158 10.37 -13.73 1.95
C GLU A 158 10.28 -14.97 2.84
N TYR A 159 9.08 -15.55 2.87
CA TYR A 159 8.78 -16.80 3.56
C TYR A 159 8.28 -17.83 2.56
N HIS A 160 8.58 -19.10 2.78
CA HIS A 160 8.03 -20.21 2.00
C HIS A 160 6.80 -20.81 2.69
N HIS A 161 5.86 -21.37 1.92
CA HIS A 161 4.67 -22.02 2.49
C HIS A 161 5.02 -23.15 3.49
N SER A 162 6.19 -23.77 3.32
CA SER A 162 6.73 -24.81 4.20
C SER A 162 7.47 -24.26 5.42
N SER A 163 7.60 -22.94 5.58
CA SER A 163 8.28 -22.34 6.73
C SER A 163 7.56 -22.68 8.02
N PRO A 164 8.19 -23.38 8.98
CA PRO A 164 7.52 -23.80 10.21
C PRO A 164 6.96 -22.65 11.04
N GLU A 165 7.64 -21.50 10.99
CA GLU A 165 7.23 -20.28 11.69
C GLU A 165 5.88 -19.71 11.20
N LEU A 166 5.41 -20.09 10.01
CA LEU A 166 4.10 -19.69 9.48
C LEU A 166 2.95 -20.59 9.93
N THR A 167 3.24 -21.75 10.51
CA THR A 167 2.21 -22.73 10.94
C THR A 167 1.12 -22.14 11.83
N PRO A 168 1.40 -21.27 12.83
CA PRO A 168 0.38 -20.68 13.68
C PRO A 168 -0.36 -19.51 13.01
N MET A 169 0.00 -19.13 11.79
CA MET A 169 -0.55 -18.00 11.05
C MET A 169 -1.08 -18.47 9.69
N PRO A 170 -2.31 -19.04 9.65
CA PRO A 170 -2.86 -19.62 8.43
C PRO A 170 -3.04 -18.57 7.34
N TYR A 171 -2.87 -19.01 6.09
CA TYR A 171 -3.20 -18.25 4.91
C TYR A 171 -4.71 -17.94 4.87
N LEU A 172 -5.05 -16.73 4.41
CA LEU A 172 -6.40 -16.29 4.13
C LEU A 172 -6.52 -15.91 2.65
N ALA A 173 -7.52 -16.48 1.99
CA ALA A 173 -7.77 -16.14 0.60
C ALA A 173 -8.33 -14.71 0.49
N ALA A 174 -8.04 -14.03 -0.62
CA ALA A 174 -8.45 -12.65 -0.82
C ALA A 174 -9.98 -12.45 -0.76
N ASN A 175 -10.76 -13.46 -1.18
CA ASN A 175 -12.22 -13.45 -1.12
C ASN A 175 -12.82 -13.60 0.29
N GLU A 176 -12.01 -13.91 1.30
CA GLU A 176 -12.43 -13.96 2.70
C GLU A 176 -12.39 -12.58 3.37
N LEU A 177 -11.64 -11.61 2.78
CA LEU A 177 -11.52 -10.28 3.36
C LEU A 177 -12.82 -9.48 3.20
N ALA A 178 -13.32 -8.97 4.32
CA ALA A 178 -14.46 -8.05 4.36
C ALA A 178 -14.05 -6.58 4.43
N PHE A 179 -12.84 -6.31 4.93
CA PHE A 179 -12.27 -4.97 5.07
C PHE A 179 -10.76 -5.03 4.88
N ILE A 180 -10.18 -4.08 4.17
CA ILE A 180 -8.72 -3.97 4.05
C ILE A 180 -8.25 -2.52 4.11
N VAL A 181 -7.20 -2.27 4.89
CA VAL A 181 -6.51 -0.98 5.01
C VAL A 181 -5.25 -1.01 4.16
N VAL A 182 -5.12 -0.05 3.25
CA VAL A 182 -4.04 0.01 2.27
C VAL A 182 -3.16 1.24 2.55
N PRO A 183 -1.84 1.07 2.77
CA PRO A 183 -0.94 2.20 2.95
C PRO A 183 -0.69 2.94 1.63
N ALA A 184 -0.44 4.25 1.71
CA ALA A 184 -0.02 5.04 0.58
C ALA A 184 1.18 5.92 0.91
N VAL A 185 2.11 6.04 -0.06
CA VAL A 185 3.19 7.04 -0.02
C VAL A 185 2.64 8.42 -0.36
N GLY A 186 1.69 8.49 -1.28
CA GLY A 186 0.98 9.70 -1.66
C GLY A 186 -0.38 9.37 -2.27
N PHE A 187 -1.31 10.32 -2.29
CA PHE A 187 -2.63 10.16 -2.89
C PHE A 187 -3.13 11.48 -3.47
N ASP A 188 -4.09 11.42 -4.39
CA ASP A 188 -4.74 12.59 -4.97
C ASP A 188 -6.24 12.66 -4.64
N ALA A 189 -6.90 13.70 -5.15
CA ALA A 189 -8.33 13.92 -4.92
C ALA A 189 -9.23 12.88 -5.60
N ASN A 190 -8.72 12.17 -6.60
CA ASN A 190 -9.45 11.15 -7.35
C ASN A 190 -9.31 9.74 -6.72
N GLY A 191 -8.58 9.63 -5.62
CA GLY A 191 -8.32 8.33 -4.96
C GLY A 191 -7.16 7.54 -5.58
N ASN A 192 -6.44 8.11 -6.55
CA ASN A 192 -5.23 7.48 -7.05
C ASN A 192 -4.15 7.49 -5.97
N ARG A 193 -3.35 6.41 -5.92
CA ARG A 193 -2.30 6.26 -4.91
C ARG A 193 -0.93 6.04 -5.51
N LEU A 194 0.07 6.48 -4.77
CA LEU A 194 1.47 6.10 -4.96
C LEU A 194 1.86 5.11 -3.86
N GLY A 195 2.25 3.91 -4.26
CA GLY A 195 2.94 2.95 -3.39
C GLY A 195 4.46 3.13 -3.50
N TYR A 196 5.20 2.17 -2.93
CA TYR A 196 6.68 2.13 -3.01
C TYR A 196 7.21 1.72 -4.39
N GLY A 197 6.35 1.26 -5.30
CA GLY A 197 6.73 0.91 -6.67
C GLY A 197 6.75 -0.59 -6.98
N ALA A 198 6.62 -1.47 -5.97
CA ALA A 198 6.59 -2.93 -6.17
C ALA A 198 5.27 -3.47 -6.75
N GLY A 199 4.18 -2.70 -6.73
CA GLY A 199 2.86 -3.11 -7.22
C GLY A 199 2.17 -4.22 -6.41
N ASN A 200 2.65 -4.54 -5.21
CA ASN A 200 2.13 -5.64 -4.41
C ASN A 200 0.63 -5.48 -4.09
N TYR A 201 0.23 -4.28 -3.67
CA TYR A 201 -1.18 -4.00 -3.40
C TYR A 201 -2.02 -3.96 -4.66
N ASP A 202 -1.52 -3.46 -5.81
CA ASP A 202 -2.28 -3.45 -7.07
C ASP A 202 -2.61 -4.88 -7.50
N ARG A 203 -1.62 -5.78 -7.43
CA ARG A 203 -1.81 -7.21 -7.71
C ARG A 203 -2.73 -7.92 -6.71
N TYR A 204 -2.69 -7.51 -5.44
CA TYR A 204 -3.54 -8.12 -4.42
C TYR A 204 -4.99 -7.65 -4.51
N LEU A 205 -5.21 -6.36 -4.70
CA LEU A 205 -6.54 -5.75 -4.75
C LEU A 205 -7.39 -6.29 -5.89
N CYS A 206 -6.78 -6.67 -7.04
CA CYS A 206 -7.50 -7.31 -8.15
C CYS A 206 -8.11 -8.69 -7.79
N GLN A 207 -7.70 -9.30 -6.67
CA GLN A 207 -8.19 -10.60 -6.22
C GLN A 207 -9.35 -10.48 -5.22
N LEU A 208 -9.62 -9.28 -4.73
CA LEU A 208 -10.71 -9.02 -3.77
C LEU A 208 -12.07 -9.13 -4.45
N THR A 209 -13.09 -9.44 -3.67
CA THR A 209 -14.48 -9.34 -4.12
C THR A 209 -14.99 -7.91 -3.97
N ASP A 210 -16.02 -7.54 -4.73
CA ASP A 210 -16.69 -6.24 -4.62
C ASP A 210 -17.30 -5.99 -3.23
N ALA A 211 -17.50 -7.05 -2.44
CA ALA A 211 -18.01 -6.95 -1.07
C ALA A 211 -16.93 -6.48 -0.08
N CYS A 212 -15.64 -6.57 -0.43
CA CYS A 212 -14.56 -6.13 0.43
C CYS A 212 -14.50 -4.59 0.47
N ARG A 213 -14.57 -4.00 1.65
CA ARG A 213 -14.35 -2.56 1.81
C ARG A 213 -12.86 -2.25 1.83
N VAL A 214 -12.39 -1.59 0.79
CA VAL A 214 -11.00 -1.18 0.65
C VAL A 214 -10.86 0.30 1.04
N VAL A 215 -9.93 0.61 1.95
CA VAL A 215 -9.70 1.98 2.44
C VAL A 215 -8.22 2.30 2.41
N GLY A 216 -7.84 3.36 1.69
CA GLY A 216 -6.48 3.91 1.73
C GLY A 216 -6.26 4.76 2.97
N VAL A 217 -5.04 4.74 3.52
CA VAL A 217 -4.66 5.64 4.63
C VAL A 217 -3.37 6.38 4.33
N ALA A 218 -3.34 7.65 4.71
CA ALA A 218 -2.17 8.52 4.61
C ALA A 218 -2.34 9.73 5.55
N PHE A 219 -1.25 10.44 5.85
CA PHE A 219 -1.36 11.77 6.44
C PHE A 219 -1.83 12.78 5.37
N ALA A 220 -2.62 13.78 5.75
CA ALA A 220 -3.14 14.79 4.81
C ALA A 220 -2.03 15.48 4.02
N GLU A 221 -0.84 15.62 4.61
CA GLU A 221 0.36 16.21 4.00
C GLU A 221 0.90 15.38 2.83
N GLN A 222 0.50 14.11 2.71
CA GLN A 222 0.88 13.24 1.59
C GLN A 222 -0.02 13.42 0.35
N LYS A 223 -1.03 14.33 0.44
CA LYS A 223 -1.88 14.66 -0.70
C LYS A 223 -1.07 15.41 -1.75
N VAL A 224 -1.19 14.96 -3.01
CA VAL A 224 -0.57 15.59 -4.18
C VAL A 224 -1.65 16.08 -5.15
N ALA A 225 -1.28 16.93 -6.12
CA ALA A 225 -2.25 17.55 -7.01
C ALA A 225 -2.95 16.53 -7.91
N SER A 226 -2.18 15.69 -8.61
CA SER A 226 -2.70 14.65 -9.51
C SER A 226 -1.62 13.60 -9.73
N ILE A 227 -2.02 12.35 -9.73
CA ILE A 227 -1.17 11.19 -10.01
C ILE A 227 -1.52 10.69 -11.41
N PRO A 228 -0.56 10.55 -12.34
CA PRO A 228 -0.82 9.86 -13.60
C PRO A 228 -1.32 8.45 -13.33
N ALA A 229 -2.57 8.16 -13.68
CA ALA A 229 -3.17 6.83 -13.52
C ALA A 229 -2.68 5.89 -14.63
N GLU A 230 -2.50 4.63 -14.29
CA GLU A 230 -2.29 3.53 -15.22
C GLU A 230 -3.55 2.63 -15.23
N ASP A 231 -3.79 1.88 -16.30
CA ASP A 231 -5.02 1.11 -16.48
C ASP A 231 -5.30 0.07 -15.39
N HIS A 232 -4.27 -0.34 -14.66
CA HIS A 232 -4.34 -1.30 -13.56
C HIS A 232 -4.43 -0.65 -12.17
N ASP A 233 -4.35 0.68 -12.07
CA ASP A 233 -4.47 1.39 -10.79
C ASP A 233 -5.93 1.36 -10.30
N ILE A 234 -6.13 0.96 -9.05
CA ILE A 234 -7.45 0.92 -8.41
C ILE A 234 -7.58 2.15 -7.51
N PRO A 235 -8.46 3.12 -7.85
CA PRO A 235 -8.72 4.27 -6.99
C PRO A 235 -9.39 3.84 -5.68
N LEU A 236 -9.00 4.47 -4.58
CA LEU A 236 -9.47 4.14 -3.24
C LEU A 236 -10.09 5.35 -2.54
N PRO A 237 -11.12 5.15 -1.69
CA PRO A 237 -11.49 6.14 -0.70
C PRO A 237 -10.38 6.26 0.35
N PHE A 238 -9.96 7.48 0.67
CA PHE A 238 -8.89 7.73 1.64
C PHE A 238 -9.45 8.25 2.97
N VAL A 239 -8.84 7.75 4.06
CA VAL A 239 -8.91 8.35 5.39
C VAL A 239 -7.57 9.04 5.64
N SER A 240 -7.62 10.35 5.89
CA SER A 240 -6.42 11.15 6.15
C SER A 240 -6.69 12.17 7.27
N ALA A 241 -5.65 12.53 8.01
CA ALA A 241 -5.69 13.53 9.08
C ALA A 241 -4.42 14.39 9.09
#